data_047a23859464b51cb0c381aa17234163
#
_entry.id   047a23859464b51cb0c381aa17234163
#
_cell.length_a   1.000
_cell.length_b   1.000
_cell.length_c   1.000
_cell.angle_alpha   90.00
_cell.angle_beta   90.00
_cell.angle_gamma   90.00
#
_symmetry.space_group_name_H-M   'P 1'
#
loop_
_entity.id
_entity.type
_entity.pdbx_description
1 polymer ?
#
loop_
_entity_poly.entity_id
_entity_poly.type
_entity_poly.pdbx_seq_one_letter_code
_entity_poly.pdbx_strand_id
1 'polypeptide(L)'
;PFRHDPAGGGALADIGSHALATAEFLCGPITRVMGDCITMITDRPDGRGGRKAVTVDDVGRAFVRFENGATGSIEGNWIATGRKMQHDFEVYGTKGALAFSQEHFNVLNYFSTADAKGRQGFRRIEAGPDHAPYGLFCVAAGHQIGFNDLKAIEVAGYINAIAAKSPEPFNFRAGLRIQTLVETIQASSKAQIWMDVK
;
A
#
# COMPACT_ATOMS: atom_id res chain seq x y z
N PRO A 1 -11.07 -15.92 11.57
CA PRO A 1 -12.43 -15.42 11.56
C PRO A 1 -12.67 -14.51 10.38
N PHE A 2 -12.12 -13.27 10.29
CA PHE A 2 -12.37 -12.37 9.14
C PHE A 2 -11.89 -12.93 7.79
N ARG A 3 -10.82 -13.74 7.76
CA ARG A 3 -10.32 -14.42 6.56
C ARG A 3 -11.26 -15.51 5.99
N HIS A 4 -12.39 -15.77 6.64
CA HIS A 4 -13.43 -16.67 6.15
C HIS A 4 -14.72 -15.93 5.77
N ASP A 5 -14.78 -14.63 6.05
CA ASP A 5 -15.97 -13.83 5.85
C ASP A 5 -15.90 -13.13 4.48
N PRO A 6 -16.82 -13.43 3.57
CA PRO A 6 -16.90 -12.72 2.29
C PRO A 6 -17.03 -11.20 2.44
N ALA A 7 -17.67 -10.73 3.52
CA ALA A 7 -17.76 -9.30 3.84
C ALA A 7 -16.41 -8.69 4.23
N GLY A 8 -15.44 -9.51 4.66
CA GLY A 8 -14.07 -9.08 4.97
C GLY A 8 -13.19 -8.84 3.74
N GLY A 9 -13.66 -9.24 2.54
CA GLY A 9 -13.11 -8.84 1.25
C GLY A 9 -11.79 -9.46 0.82
N GLY A 10 -11.20 -10.40 1.56
CA GLY A 10 -9.97 -11.11 1.16
C GLY A 10 -8.68 -10.32 1.30
N ALA A 11 -7.59 -10.83 0.71
CA ALA A 11 -6.26 -10.23 0.75
C ALA A 11 -6.20 -8.86 0.07
N LEU A 12 -6.95 -8.70 -1.02
CA LEU A 12 -7.01 -7.43 -1.73
C LEU A 12 -7.62 -6.32 -0.85
N ALA A 13 -8.71 -6.60 -0.15
CA ALA A 13 -9.35 -5.62 0.71
C ALA A 13 -8.56 -5.36 2.01
N ASP A 14 -7.96 -6.39 2.60
CA ASP A 14 -7.20 -6.27 3.86
C ASP A 14 -5.85 -5.55 3.63
N ILE A 15 -4.95 -6.15 2.88
CA ILE A 15 -3.60 -5.62 2.70
C ILE A 15 -3.39 -4.91 1.36
N GLY A 16 -4.12 -5.32 0.30
CA GLY A 16 -4.05 -4.65 -1.00
C GLY A 16 -4.59 -3.22 -0.96
N SER A 17 -5.54 -2.92 -0.07
CA SER A 17 -6.05 -1.56 0.17
C SER A 17 -4.94 -0.57 0.55
N HIS A 18 -3.96 -0.99 1.34
CA HIS A 18 -2.79 -0.16 1.69
C HIS A 18 -1.93 0.14 0.47
N ALA A 19 -1.69 -0.88 -0.38
CA ALA A 19 -0.93 -0.69 -1.62
C ALA A 19 -1.65 0.24 -2.61
N LEU A 20 -2.99 0.12 -2.73
CA LEU A 20 -3.82 1.01 -3.54
C LEU A 20 -3.75 2.46 -3.03
N ALA A 21 -3.86 2.66 -1.70
CA ALA A 21 -3.75 3.98 -1.10
C ALA A 21 -2.36 4.61 -1.34
N THR A 22 -1.30 3.84 -1.17
CA THR A 22 0.06 4.28 -1.46
C THR A 22 0.26 4.62 -2.94
N ALA A 23 -0.29 3.81 -3.84
CA ALA A 23 -0.20 4.06 -5.28
C ALA A 23 -0.92 5.37 -5.67
N GLU A 24 -2.14 5.62 -5.18
CA GLU A 24 -2.83 6.89 -5.44
C GLU A 24 -2.14 8.09 -4.77
N PHE A 25 -1.57 7.92 -3.57
CA PHE A 25 -0.78 8.96 -2.91
C PHE A 25 0.45 9.37 -3.72
N LEU A 26 1.16 8.41 -4.32
CA LEU A 26 2.39 8.65 -5.06
C LEU A 26 2.18 9.07 -6.52
N CYS A 27 1.18 8.48 -7.19
CA CYS A 27 1.02 8.57 -8.63
C CYS A 27 -0.27 9.27 -9.08
N GLY A 28 -1.15 9.63 -8.14
CA GLY A 28 -2.47 10.22 -8.44
C GLY A 28 -3.56 9.17 -8.66
N PRO A 29 -4.79 9.62 -9.06
CA PRO A 29 -5.95 8.74 -9.14
C PRO A 29 -5.80 7.61 -10.14
N ILE A 30 -6.23 6.40 -9.75
CA ILE A 30 -6.35 5.24 -10.63
C ILE A 30 -7.70 5.33 -11.36
N THR A 31 -7.70 5.31 -12.68
CA THR A 31 -8.90 5.46 -13.52
C THR A 31 -9.38 4.15 -14.13
N ARG A 32 -8.47 3.17 -14.33
CA ARG A 32 -8.84 1.85 -14.91
C ARG A 32 -8.05 0.75 -14.25
N VAL A 33 -8.68 -0.41 -14.13
CA VAL A 33 -8.09 -1.61 -13.52
C VAL A 33 -8.38 -2.88 -14.34
N MET A 34 -7.45 -3.82 -14.28
CA MET A 34 -7.63 -5.21 -14.70
C MET A 34 -7.24 -6.09 -13.53
N GLY A 35 -8.22 -6.76 -12.93
CA GLY A 35 -8.06 -7.54 -11.71
C GLY A 35 -7.83 -9.03 -11.93
N ASP A 36 -7.14 -9.67 -10.98
CA ASP A 36 -6.98 -11.11 -10.85
C ASP A 36 -6.99 -11.46 -9.35
N CYS A 37 -8.12 -11.99 -8.86
CA CYS A 37 -8.32 -12.35 -7.45
C CYS A 37 -8.49 -13.86 -7.33
N ILE A 38 -7.63 -14.52 -6.55
CA ILE A 38 -7.52 -15.98 -6.50
C ILE A 38 -7.65 -16.47 -5.06
N THR A 39 -8.56 -17.43 -4.82
CA THR A 39 -8.63 -18.20 -3.59
C THR A 39 -7.78 -19.46 -3.76
N MET A 40 -6.58 -19.46 -3.18
CA MET A 40 -5.65 -20.60 -3.24
C MET A 40 -5.96 -21.64 -2.17
N ILE A 41 -6.41 -21.21 -1.00
CA ILE A 41 -6.71 -22.06 0.15
C ILE A 41 -8.23 -22.06 0.36
N THR A 42 -8.91 -23.00 -0.28
CA THR A 42 -10.37 -23.07 -0.32
C THR A 42 -11.01 -23.60 0.97
N ASP A 43 -10.22 -24.08 1.92
CA ASP A 43 -10.68 -24.67 3.18
C ASP A 43 -9.70 -24.37 4.32
N ARG A 44 -10.21 -23.83 5.43
CA ARG A 44 -9.40 -23.42 6.59
C ARG A 44 -10.02 -23.88 7.91
N PRO A 45 -9.22 -24.11 8.99
CA PRO A 45 -9.74 -24.37 10.33
C PRO A 45 -10.73 -23.31 10.79
N ASP A 46 -11.87 -23.71 11.37
CA ASP A 46 -12.91 -22.81 11.85
C ASP A 46 -12.67 -22.28 13.29
N GLY A 47 -11.63 -22.77 13.96
CA GLY A 47 -11.29 -22.45 15.35
C GLY A 47 -12.11 -23.21 16.39
N ARG A 48 -12.97 -24.14 15.96
CA ARG A 48 -13.81 -24.99 16.83
C ARG A 48 -13.52 -26.47 16.65
N GLY A 49 -12.40 -26.81 16.03
CA GLY A 49 -11.99 -28.18 15.72
C GLY A 49 -12.49 -28.70 14.38
N GLY A 50 -13.30 -27.93 13.67
CA GLY A 50 -13.75 -28.20 12.30
C GLY A 50 -13.02 -27.41 11.24
N ARG A 51 -13.52 -27.49 10.00
CA ARG A 51 -13.04 -26.72 8.84
C ARG A 51 -14.20 -26.00 8.18
N LYS A 52 -13.92 -24.88 7.54
CA LYS A 52 -14.89 -24.06 6.82
C LYS A 52 -14.38 -23.70 5.44
N ALA A 53 -15.24 -23.77 4.44
CA ALA A 53 -14.95 -23.29 3.10
C ALA A 53 -14.63 -21.79 3.07
N VAL A 54 -13.68 -21.40 2.26
CA VAL A 54 -13.20 -20.03 2.08
C VAL A 54 -13.43 -19.64 0.61
N THR A 55 -14.02 -18.47 0.42
CA THR A 55 -14.33 -17.92 -0.92
C THR A 55 -13.68 -16.56 -1.17
N VAL A 56 -13.02 -16.01 -0.16
CA VAL A 56 -12.25 -14.76 -0.31
C VAL A 56 -10.88 -15.03 -0.92
N ASP A 57 -10.34 -14.06 -1.62
CA ASP A 57 -9.03 -14.17 -2.23
C ASP A 57 -7.92 -14.26 -1.18
N ASP A 58 -6.93 -15.13 -1.44
CA ASP A 58 -5.64 -15.15 -0.74
C ASP A 58 -4.61 -14.27 -1.46
N VAL A 59 -4.81 -14.06 -2.76
CA VAL A 59 -3.98 -13.22 -3.63
C VAL A 59 -4.89 -12.38 -4.50
N GLY A 60 -4.78 -11.06 -4.36
CA GLY A 60 -5.44 -10.09 -5.23
C GLY A 60 -4.41 -9.28 -5.99
N ARG A 61 -4.50 -9.24 -7.32
CA ARG A 61 -3.62 -8.50 -8.21
C ARG A 61 -4.41 -7.57 -9.10
N ALA A 62 -3.78 -6.48 -9.52
CA ALA A 62 -4.34 -5.62 -10.56
C ALA A 62 -3.25 -4.97 -11.41
N PHE A 63 -3.47 -4.89 -12.72
CA PHE A 63 -2.86 -3.85 -13.54
C PHE A 63 -3.71 -2.59 -13.45
N VAL A 64 -3.06 -1.43 -13.36
CA VAL A 64 -3.73 -0.15 -13.15
C VAL A 64 -3.28 0.89 -14.18
N ARG A 65 -4.17 1.84 -14.47
CA ARG A 65 -3.86 3.07 -15.22
C ARG A 65 -4.25 4.27 -14.39
N PHE A 66 -3.35 5.23 -14.33
CA PHE A 66 -3.55 6.48 -13.60
C PHE A 66 -4.07 7.58 -14.53
N GLU A 67 -4.72 8.57 -13.95
CA GLU A 67 -5.27 9.74 -14.68
C GLU A 67 -4.18 10.47 -15.48
N ASN A 68 -2.97 10.57 -14.96
CA ASN A 68 -1.82 11.21 -15.62
C ASN A 68 -1.16 10.37 -16.73
N GLY A 69 -1.72 9.20 -17.05
CA GLY A 69 -1.22 8.28 -18.08
C GLY A 69 -0.18 7.27 -17.58
N ALA A 70 0.24 7.33 -16.32
CA ALA A 70 1.11 6.31 -15.74
C ALA A 70 0.40 4.95 -15.68
N THR A 71 1.20 3.88 -15.63
CA THR A 71 0.72 2.51 -15.51
C THR A 71 1.44 1.79 -14.39
N GLY A 72 0.80 0.79 -13.80
CA GLY A 72 1.42 0.02 -12.72
C GLY A 72 0.77 -1.35 -12.50
N SER A 73 1.32 -2.06 -11.55
CA SER A 73 0.74 -3.31 -11.02
C SER A 73 0.74 -3.27 -9.50
N ILE A 74 -0.27 -3.89 -8.90
CA ILE A 74 -0.47 -3.96 -7.46
C ILE A 74 -0.76 -5.40 -7.08
N GLU A 75 -0.22 -5.84 -5.96
CA GLU A 75 -0.50 -7.16 -5.38
C GLU A 75 -0.75 -7.05 -3.88
N GLY A 76 -1.82 -7.69 -3.40
CA GLY A 76 -2.03 -8.05 -2.00
C GLY A 76 -2.01 -9.58 -1.86
N ASN A 77 -1.11 -10.13 -1.02
CA ASN A 77 -0.85 -11.55 -0.96
C ASN A 77 -0.67 -12.04 0.48
N TRP A 78 -1.67 -12.78 1.00
CA TRP A 78 -1.62 -13.33 2.37
C TRP A 78 -0.71 -14.55 2.53
N ILE A 79 -0.35 -15.18 1.41
CA ILE A 79 0.37 -16.47 1.39
C ILE A 79 1.80 -16.34 0.86
N ALA A 80 2.34 -15.13 0.81
CA ALA A 80 3.73 -14.84 0.44
C ALA A 80 4.70 -15.35 1.53
N THR A 81 4.95 -16.66 1.54
CA THR A 81 5.78 -17.33 2.55
C THR A 81 7.17 -16.71 2.61
N GLY A 82 7.60 -16.40 3.84
CA GLY A 82 8.91 -15.77 4.11
C GLY A 82 8.84 -14.25 4.26
N ARG A 83 7.81 -13.59 3.77
CA ARG A 83 7.59 -12.16 3.99
C ARG A 83 6.94 -11.90 5.35
N LYS A 84 7.21 -10.74 5.93
CA LYS A 84 6.67 -10.31 7.23
C LYS A 84 5.65 -9.19 7.04
N MET A 85 6.06 -7.95 7.14
CA MET A 85 5.21 -6.78 6.91
C MET A 85 5.59 -6.12 5.58
N GLN A 86 5.78 -6.92 4.53
CA GLN A 86 6.16 -6.38 3.23
C GLN A 86 5.05 -5.47 2.68
N HIS A 87 5.35 -4.19 2.60
CA HIS A 87 4.63 -3.17 1.87
C HIS A 87 5.67 -2.40 1.07
N ASP A 88 5.95 -2.89 -0.12
CA ASP A 88 7.01 -2.40 -0.96
C ASP A 88 6.44 -1.64 -2.14
N PHE A 89 7.15 -0.64 -2.62
CA PHE A 89 6.85 0.00 -3.89
C PHE A 89 8.12 0.41 -4.63
N GLU A 90 8.02 0.43 -5.94
CA GLU A 90 8.96 1.07 -6.83
C GLU A 90 8.20 1.98 -7.79
N VAL A 91 8.67 3.23 -7.93
CA VAL A 91 8.08 4.23 -8.83
C VAL A 91 9.17 4.75 -9.76
N TYR A 92 8.92 4.64 -11.05
CA TYR A 92 9.85 5.07 -12.09
C TYR A 92 9.27 6.25 -12.86
N GLY A 93 9.95 7.38 -12.79
CA GLY A 93 9.60 8.60 -13.51
C GLY A 93 10.70 9.05 -14.49
N THR A 94 10.38 10.04 -15.30
CA THR A 94 11.32 10.57 -16.31
C THR A 94 12.53 11.29 -15.70
N LYS A 95 12.45 11.70 -14.43
CA LYS A 95 13.52 12.44 -13.73
C LYS A 95 14.22 11.62 -12.66
N GLY A 96 13.69 10.44 -12.32
CA GLY A 96 14.26 9.62 -11.26
C GLY A 96 13.33 8.46 -10.86
N ALA A 97 13.74 7.74 -9.84
CA ALA A 97 12.98 6.62 -9.30
C ALA A 97 13.04 6.59 -7.76
N LEU A 98 12.03 5.98 -7.16
CA LEU A 98 11.96 5.68 -5.74
C LEU A 98 11.78 4.18 -5.56
N ALA A 99 12.44 3.60 -4.56
CA ALA A 99 12.19 2.23 -4.11
C ALA A 99 12.17 2.20 -2.58
N PHE A 100 11.16 1.56 -2.04
CA PHE A 100 10.89 1.49 -0.61
C PHE A 100 10.47 0.07 -0.21
N SER A 101 10.87 -0.35 0.98
CA SER A 101 10.38 -1.58 1.61
C SER A 101 10.03 -1.31 3.07
N GLN A 102 8.81 -1.66 3.47
CA GLN A 102 8.38 -1.52 4.87
C GLN A 102 9.12 -2.48 5.81
N GLU A 103 9.71 -3.56 5.32
CA GLU A 103 10.58 -4.42 6.12
C GLU A 103 11.88 -3.68 6.54
N HIS A 104 12.18 -2.55 5.86
CA HIS A 104 13.28 -1.62 6.15
C HIS A 104 12.81 -0.16 6.12
N PHE A 105 11.72 0.15 6.78
CA PHE A 105 10.95 1.39 6.61
C PHE A 105 11.65 2.70 7.01
N ASN A 106 12.83 2.62 7.61
CA ASN A 106 13.67 3.81 7.86
C ASN A 106 14.56 4.19 6.65
N VAL A 107 14.39 3.52 5.51
CA VAL A 107 15.23 3.71 4.32
C VAL A 107 14.39 3.95 3.08
N LEU A 108 14.73 5.01 2.35
CA LEU A 108 14.25 5.27 1.00
C LEU A 108 15.42 5.19 0.02
N ASN A 109 15.28 4.42 -1.05
CA ASN A 109 16.23 4.43 -2.14
C ASN A 109 15.74 5.41 -3.23
N TYR A 110 16.60 6.35 -3.59
CA TYR A 110 16.31 7.40 -4.57
C TYR A 110 17.33 7.40 -5.71
N PHE A 111 16.85 7.43 -6.94
CA PHE A 111 17.66 7.58 -8.14
C PHE A 111 17.33 8.92 -8.82
N SER A 112 18.34 9.63 -9.28
CA SER A 112 18.18 10.87 -10.07
C SER A 112 18.84 10.76 -11.44
N THR A 113 18.10 11.12 -12.49
CA THR A 113 18.65 11.21 -13.85
C THR A 113 19.59 12.41 -14.03
N ALA A 114 19.55 13.39 -13.11
CA ALA A 114 20.43 14.56 -13.11
C ALA A 114 21.84 14.27 -12.60
N ASP A 115 22.06 13.11 -11.96
CA ASP A 115 23.39 12.72 -11.50
C ASP A 115 24.33 12.49 -12.67
N ALA A 116 25.61 12.83 -12.49
CA ALA A 116 26.63 12.66 -13.52
C ALA A 116 26.73 11.20 -13.99
N LYS A 117 26.88 10.99 -15.29
CA LYS A 117 27.10 9.66 -15.87
C LYS A 117 28.27 8.97 -15.16
N GLY A 118 28.12 7.69 -14.85
CA GLY A 118 29.11 6.91 -14.08
C GLY A 118 28.97 7.04 -12.55
N ARG A 119 28.12 7.95 -12.06
CA ARG A 119 27.72 8.02 -10.63
C ARG A 119 26.23 7.80 -10.44
N GLN A 120 25.50 7.45 -11.49
CA GLN A 120 24.09 7.12 -11.41
C GLN A 120 23.91 5.78 -10.71
N GLY A 121 22.98 5.75 -9.73
CA GLY A 121 22.62 4.57 -8.96
C GLY A 121 21.62 4.97 -7.89
N PHE A 122 20.97 4.00 -7.29
CA PHE A 122 20.11 4.27 -6.13
C PHE A 122 20.97 4.75 -4.95
N ARG A 123 20.63 5.92 -4.45
CA ARG A 123 21.17 6.46 -3.19
C ARG A 123 20.27 6.01 -2.06
N ARG A 124 20.87 5.44 -1.04
CA ARG A 124 20.20 5.11 0.21
C ARG A 124 20.07 6.38 1.05
N ILE A 125 18.84 6.77 1.37
CA ILE A 125 18.50 7.86 2.28
C ILE A 125 17.92 7.23 3.53
N GLU A 126 18.58 7.46 4.66
CA GLU A 126 18.11 6.99 5.96
C GLU A 126 17.27 8.07 6.64
N ALA A 127 16.12 7.70 7.20
CA ALA A 127 15.32 8.60 7.99
C ALA A 127 16.12 9.09 9.21
N GLY A 128 16.00 10.38 9.53
CA GLY A 128 16.79 10.99 10.59
C GLY A 128 16.22 12.33 11.03
N PRO A 129 16.97 13.09 11.86
CA PRO A 129 16.49 14.33 12.48
C PRO A 129 15.99 15.38 11.49
N ASP A 130 16.58 15.43 10.28
CA ASP A 130 16.24 16.41 9.24
C ASP A 130 14.94 16.06 8.47
N HIS A 131 14.36 14.90 8.72
CA HIS A 131 13.13 14.43 8.05
C HIS A 131 11.92 14.63 8.96
N ALA A 132 11.15 15.69 8.75
CA ALA A 132 9.92 15.90 9.49
C ALA A 132 8.87 14.83 9.10
N PRO A 133 8.08 14.27 10.04
CA PRO A 133 8.09 14.53 11.50
C PRO A 133 9.06 13.66 12.31
N TYR A 134 9.90 12.86 11.66
CA TYR A 134 10.78 11.86 12.30
C TYR A 134 11.78 12.47 13.28
N GLY A 135 12.21 13.71 13.07
CA GLY A 135 13.10 14.43 13.98
C GLY A 135 12.60 14.56 15.42
N LEU A 136 11.28 14.40 15.66
CA LEU A 136 10.71 14.33 17.01
C LEU A 136 11.08 13.05 17.76
N PHE A 137 11.41 11.98 17.03
CA PHE A 137 11.75 10.65 17.57
C PHE A 137 13.24 10.32 17.35
N CYS A 138 13.80 10.79 16.25
CA CYS A 138 15.21 10.60 15.87
C CYS A 138 16.02 11.80 16.31
N VAL A 139 16.43 11.85 17.59
CA VAL A 139 17.13 13.01 18.17
C VAL A 139 18.57 13.19 17.68
N ALA A 140 19.15 12.16 17.04
CA ALA A 140 20.49 12.19 16.44
C ALA A 140 20.57 11.22 15.25
N ALA A 141 21.57 11.40 14.38
CA ALA A 141 21.84 10.49 13.27
C ALA A 141 22.03 9.06 13.78
N GLY A 142 21.43 8.08 13.07
CA GLY A 142 21.45 6.68 13.46
C GLY A 142 20.38 6.25 14.47
N HIS A 143 19.64 7.20 15.05
CA HIS A 143 18.45 6.87 15.84
C HIS A 143 17.27 6.65 14.88
N GLN A 144 16.82 5.43 14.80
CA GLN A 144 15.71 5.03 13.91
C GLN A 144 14.38 5.06 14.65
N ILE A 145 13.27 5.30 13.91
CA ILE A 145 11.92 5.13 14.43
C ILE A 145 11.53 3.64 14.42
N GLY A 146 10.69 3.27 15.38
CA GLY A 146 10.03 1.96 15.44
C GLY A 146 8.60 2.00 14.92
N PHE A 147 7.96 0.84 14.80
CA PHE A 147 6.60 0.74 14.30
C PHE A 147 5.57 1.49 15.18
N ASN A 148 5.82 1.56 16.49
CA ASN A 148 4.96 2.31 17.41
C ASN A 148 5.05 3.82 17.21
N ASP A 149 6.20 4.34 16.78
CA ASP A 149 6.37 5.78 16.49
C ASP A 149 5.51 6.20 15.29
N LEU A 150 5.33 5.32 14.29
CA LEU A 150 4.40 5.55 13.18
C LEU A 150 2.97 5.76 13.69
N LYS A 151 2.55 5.00 14.69
CA LYS A 151 1.21 5.16 15.30
C LYS A 151 1.08 6.46 16.09
N ALA A 152 2.14 6.89 16.76
CA ALA A 152 2.16 8.19 17.43
C ALA A 152 2.08 9.34 16.41
N ILE A 153 2.77 9.25 15.29
CA ILE A 153 2.73 10.23 14.19
C ILE A 153 1.32 10.30 13.58
N GLU A 154 0.70 9.13 13.30
CA GLU A 154 -0.67 9.04 12.78
C GLU A 154 -1.67 9.73 13.71
N VAL A 155 -1.64 9.40 15.01
CA VAL A 155 -2.54 10.00 16.02
C VAL A 155 -2.30 11.50 16.17
N ALA A 156 -1.03 11.95 16.16
CA ALA A 156 -0.71 13.39 16.21
C ALA A 156 -1.27 14.13 14.99
N GLY A 157 -1.18 13.55 13.79
CA GLY A 157 -1.79 14.10 12.57
C GLY A 157 -3.29 14.29 12.73
N TYR A 158 -3.97 13.25 13.22
CA TYR A 158 -5.41 13.30 13.46
C TYR A 158 -5.83 14.35 14.49
N ILE A 159 -5.12 14.45 15.63
CA ILE A 159 -5.39 15.45 16.66
C ILE A 159 -5.17 16.87 16.12
N ASN A 160 -4.10 17.06 15.35
CA ASN A 160 -3.81 18.37 14.74
C ASN A 160 -4.89 18.77 13.72
N ALA A 161 -5.40 17.85 12.93
CA ALA A 161 -6.50 18.10 11.99
C ALA A 161 -7.78 18.54 12.73
N ILE A 162 -8.11 17.90 13.86
CA ILE A 162 -9.25 18.30 14.71
C ILE A 162 -9.02 19.71 15.26
N ALA A 163 -7.85 20.00 15.83
CA ALA A 163 -7.53 21.30 16.40
C ALA A 163 -7.56 22.42 15.36
N ALA A 164 -7.04 22.15 14.15
CA ALA A 164 -7.03 23.08 13.04
C ALA A 164 -8.38 23.17 12.31
N LYS A 165 -9.36 22.33 12.65
CA LYS A 165 -10.63 22.17 11.90
C LYS A 165 -10.42 21.97 10.39
N SER A 166 -9.35 21.24 10.03
CA SER A 166 -9.00 20.92 8.65
C SER A 166 -9.22 19.41 8.40
N PRO A 167 -9.63 19.02 7.17
CA PRO A 167 -9.77 17.60 6.87
C PRO A 167 -8.42 16.91 6.86
N GLU A 168 -8.38 15.73 7.49
CA GLU A 168 -7.25 14.80 7.35
C GLU A 168 -7.23 14.25 5.91
N PRO A 169 -6.07 14.18 5.23
CA PRO A 169 -5.97 13.64 3.86
C PRO A 169 -6.52 12.22 3.73
N PHE A 170 -6.25 11.35 4.71
CA PHE A 170 -6.73 9.97 4.74
C PHE A 170 -8.02 9.82 5.57
N ASN A 171 -9.04 10.58 5.22
CA ASN A 171 -10.36 10.57 5.84
C ASN A 171 -11.26 9.46 5.27
N PHE A 172 -12.51 9.35 5.77
CA PHE A 172 -13.48 8.36 5.30
C PHE A 172 -13.81 8.46 3.80
N ARG A 173 -13.69 9.64 3.18
CA ARG A 173 -13.87 9.79 1.73
C ARG A 173 -12.73 9.10 0.97
N ALA A 174 -11.49 9.24 1.43
CA ALA A 174 -10.36 8.50 0.90
C ALA A 174 -10.55 6.99 1.11
N GLY A 175 -11.02 6.57 2.29
CA GLY A 175 -11.36 5.17 2.56
C GLY A 175 -12.43 4.62 1.61
N LEU A 176 -13.49 5.39 1.33
CA LEU A 176 -14.53 5.01 0.35
C LEU A 176 -13.93 4.88 -1.07
N ARG A 177 -13.03 5.77 -1.44
CA ARG A 177 -12.32 5.71 -2.73
C ARG A 177 -11.54 4.39 -2.86
N ILE A 178 -10.80 4.00 -1.83
CA ILE A 178 -10.05 2.73 -1.84
C ILE A 178 -10.99 1.53 -1.87
N GLN A 179 -12.12 1.57 -1.16
CA GLN A 179 -13.13 0.52 -1.22
C GLN A 179 -13.71 0.38 -2.65
N THR A 180 -13.97 1.50 -3.33
CA THR A 180 -14.42 1.49 -4.74
C THR A 180 -13.40 0.83 -5.65
N LEU A 181 -12.10 1.09 -5.46
CA LEU A 181 -11.03 0.42 -6.20
C LEU A 181 -11.02 -1.09 -5.96
N VAL A 182 -11.11 -1.53 -4.70
CA VAL A 182 -11.17 -2.95 -4.34
C VAL A 182 -12.34 -3.65 -5.03
N GLU A 183 -13.55 -3.08 -4.94
CA GLU A 183 -14.76 -3.64 -5.57
C GLU A 183 -14.65 -3.67 -7.10
N THR A 184 -14.08 -2.63 -7.71
CA THR A 184 -13.87 -2.59 -9.17
C THR A 184 -12.86 -3.64 -9.61
N ILE A 185 -11.76 -3.85 -8.86
CA ILE A 185 -10.77 -4.89 -9.14
C ILE A 185 -11.40 -6.27 -9.02
N GLN A 186 -12.18 -6.53 -7.98
CA GLN A 186 -12.89 -7.80 -7.80
C GLN A 186 -13.92 -8.06 -8.93
N ALA A 187 -14.65 -7.03 -9.34
CA ALA A 187 -15.59 -7.12 -10.46
C ALA A 187 -14.85 -7.38 -11.79
N SER A 188 -13.74 -6.67 -12.02
CA SER A 188 -12.86 -6.88 -13.17
C SER A 188 -12.31 -8.30 -13.23
N SER A 189 -11.86 -8.83 -12.08
CA SER A 189 -11.38 -10.22 -11.97
C SER A 189 -12.46 -11.24 -12.36
N LYS A 190 -13.68 -11.05 -11.86
CA LYS A 190 -14.81 -11.93 -12.20
C LYS A 190 -15.20 -11.87 -13.68
N ALA A 191 -15.20 -10.68 -14.25
CA ALA A 191 -15.57 -10.45 -15.64
C ALA A 191 -14.43 -10.68 -16.64
N GLN A 192 -13.17 -10.75 -16.17
CA GLN A 192 -11.95 -10.91 -16.99
C GLN A 192 -11.78 -9.78 -18.03
N ILE A 193 -12.11 -8.55 -17.65
CA ILE A 193 -12.02 -7.36 -18.50
C ILE A 193 -11.46 -6.16 -17.75
N TRP A 194 -10.90 -5.20 -18.49
CA TRP A 194 -10.59 -3.87 -17.96
C TRP A 194 -11.87 -3.13 -17.57
N MET A 195 -11.87 -2.53 -16.38
CA MET A 195 -12.98 -1.71 -15.88
C MET A 195 -12.52 -0.30 -15.53
N ASP A 196 -13.37 0.67 -15.82
CA ASP A 196 -13.19 2.05 -15.40
C ASP A 196 -13.60 2.19 -13.93
N VAL A 197 -12.81 2.95 -13.17
CA VAL A 197 -13.09 3.27 -11.77
C VAL A 197 -13.90 4.57 -11.72
N LYS A 198 -15.07 4.51 -11.08
CA LYS A 198 -16.01 5.64 -10.97
C LYS A 198 -15.71 6.53 -9.77
#